data_0d7f2bf19b27ef08013bcb9e0ff696b9
#
_entry.id   0d7f2bf19b27ef08013bcb9e0ff696b9
#
_cell.length_a   1.000
_cell.length_b   1.000
_cell.length_c   1.000
_cell.angle_alpha   90.00
_cell.angle_beta   90.00
_cell.angle_gamma   90.00
#
_symmetry.space_group_name_H-M   'P 1'
#
loop_
_entity.id
_entity.type
_entity.pdbx_description
1 polymer ?
#
loop_
_entity_poly.entity_id
_entity_poly.type
_entity_poly.pdbx_seq_one_letter_code
_entity_poly.pdbx_strand_id
1 'polypeptide(L)'
;MDHLLKTAALLRGGQLYAHHAHNHTKGITFGPDHDFFGDLYPVYEAGYDGCIERYIGLTGKPVDTLKLAADALDVVSDLPKEPGDSNRSFYEGVLHVEKALCGYIQSCIKAPMSEGTKQMLGTLADESEVRQYKIKQRLKA
;
A
#
# COMPACT_ATOMS: atom_id res chain seq x y z
N MET A 1 -15.51 10.95 -3.89
CA MET A 1 -14.16 11.53 -3.91
C MET A 1 -13.30 11.09 -2.73
N ASP A 2 -13.90 10.85 -1.62
CA ASP A 2 -13.18 10.33 -0.45
C ASP A 2 -12.51 8.99 -0.72
N HIS A 3 -12.97 8.24 -1.72
CA HIS A 3 -12.36 6.98 -2.12
C HIS A 3 -10.88 7.15 -2.54
N LEU A 4 -10.58 8.22 -3.26
CA LEU A 4 -9.21 8.50 -3.70
C LEU A 4 -8.32 8.86 -2.50
N LEU A 5 -8.84 9.66 -1.57
CA LEU A 5 -8.07 10.08 -0.39
C LEU A 5 -7.85 8.91 0.58
N LYS A 6 -8.86 8.06 0.76
CA LYS A 6 -8.71 6.87 1.60
C LYS A 6 -7.71 5.88 0.98
N THR A 7 -7.80 5.66 -0.33
CA THR A 7 -6.85 4.82 -1.05
C THR A 7 -5.44 5.39 -0.94
N ALA A 8 -5.29 6.71 -1.07
CA ALA A 8 -4.01 7.38 -0.91
C ALA A 8 -3.43 7.17 0.49
N ALA A 9 -4.26 7.25 1.53
CA ALA A 9 -3.80 7.00 2.91
C ALA A 9 -3.29 5.57 3.09
N LEU A 10 -3.99 4.58 2.54
CA LEU A 10 -3.56 3.18 2.58
C LEU A 10 -2.23 2.99 1.86
N LEU A 11 -2.07 3.60 0.69
CA LEU A 11 -0.83 3.53 -0.09
C LEU A 11 0.33 4.22 0.62
N ARG A 12 0.11 5.39 1.22
CA ARG A 12 1.15 6.08 1.97
C ARG A 12 1.56 5.29 3.21
N GLY A 13 0.61 4.70 3.93
CA GLY A 13 0.91 3.82 5.05
C GLY A 13 1.72 2.62 4.61
N GLY A 14 1.32 1.99 3.51
CA GLY A 14 2.06 0.87 2.91
C GLY A 14 3.48 1.26 2.52
N GLN A 15 3.66 2.43 1.92
CA GLN A 15 4.98 2.94 1.54
C GLN A 15 5.89 3.08 2.75
N LEU A 16 5.39 3.72 3.80
CA LEU A 16 6.18 3.93 5.02
C LEU A 16 6.56 2.59 5.65
N TYR A 17 5.62 1.66 5.71
CA TYR A 17 5.87 0.35 6.30
C TYR A 17 6.86 -0.48 5.48
N ALA A 18 6.67 -0.52 4.15
CA ALA A 18 7.57 -1.26 3.27
C ALA A 18 8.99 -0.67 3.30
N HIS A 19 9.13 0.65 3.41
CA HIS A 19 10.42 1.30 3.53
C HIS A 19 11.10 0.92 4.85
N HIS A 20 10.33 0.91 5.95
CA HIS A 20 10.82 0.42 7.24
C HIS A 20 11.29 -1.04 7.13
N ALA A 21 10.49 -1.90 6.51
CA ALA A 21 10.85 -3.30 6.30
C ALA A 21 12.13 -3.44 5.47
N HIS A 22 12.25 -2.66 4.39
CA HIS A 22 13.45 -2.63 3.55
C HIS A 22 14.70 -2.32 4.37
N ASN A 23 14.61 -1.36 5.27
CA ASN A 23 15.73 -0.93 6.09
C ASN A 23 16.12 -1.96 7.18
N HIS A 24 15.19 -2.81 7.59
CA HIS A 24 15.36 -3.67 8.76
C HIS A 24 15.36 -5.17 8.47
N THR A 25 15.30 -5.58 7.20
CA THR A 25 15.49 -6.99 6.84
C THR A 25 16.89 -7.46 7.23
N LYS A 26 17.01 -8.72 7.59
CA LYS A 26 18.29 -9.30 8.00
C LYS A 26 18.31 -10.82 7.78
N GLY A 27 19.48 -11.42 7.98
CA GLY A 27 19.63 -12.87 8.00
C GLY A 27 19.89 -13.48 6.63
N ILE A 28 19.71 -14.79 6.53
CA ILE A 28 20.06 -15.57 5.34
C ILE A 28 19.33 -15.10 4.09
N THR A 29 18.07 -14.66 4.25
CA THR A 29 17.25 -14.21 3.13
C THR A 29 17.33 -12.70 2.90
N PHE A 30 18.31 -12.02 3.51
CA PHE A 30 18.44 -10.56 3.43
C PHE A 30 18.36 -10.03 2.00
N GLY A 31 19.16 -10.60 1.08
CA GLY A 31 19.24 -10.08 -0.29
C GLY A 31 17.90 -10.01 -0.98
N PRO A 32 17.23 -11.14 -1.19
CA PRO A 32 15.90 -11.14 -1.83
C PRO A 32 14.85 -10.35 -1.07
N ASP A 33 14.84 -10.40 0.26
CA ASP A 33 13.83 -9.70 1.05
C ASP A 33 14.05 -8.19 1.02
N HIS A 34 15.31 -7.75 1.14
CA HIS A 34 15.67 -6.34 1.02
C HIS A 34 15.23 -5.78 -0.33
N ASP A 35 15.51 -6.51 -1.40
CA ASP A 35 15.13 -6.11 -2.75
C ASP A 35 13.62 -6.07 -2.94
N PHE A 36 12.90 -7.07 -2.40
CA PHE A 36 11.43 -7.09 -2.49
C PHE A 36 10.81 -5.82 -1.89
N PHE A 37 11.17 -5.47 -0.66
CA PHE A 37 10.64 -4.29 -0.01
C PHE A 37 11.15 -3.00 -0.66
N GLY A 38 12.40 -3.01 -1.15
CA GLY A 38 12.99 -1.88 -1.87
C GLY A 38 12.30 -1.56 -3.19
N ASP A 39 11.81 -2.59 -3.87
CA ASP A 39 11.02 -2.41 -5.11
C ASP A 39 9.58 -2.00 -4.80
N LEU A 40 9.08 -2.37 -3.64
CA LEU A 40 7.69 -2.19 -3.27
C LEU A 40 7.34 -0.75 -2.86
N TYR A 41 8.15 -0.12 -2.00
CA TYR A 41 7.74 1.18 -1.47
C TYR A 41 7.64 2.29 -2.52
N PRO A 42 8.46 2.32 -3.60
CA PRO A 42 8.25 3.29 -4.67
C PRO A 42 6.95 3.07 -5.45
N VAL A 43 6.50 1.82 -5.56
CA VAL A 43 5.22 1.48 -6.21
C VAL A 43 4.06 2.07 -5.43
N TYR A 44 4.09 1.97 -4.12
CA TYR A 44 3.08 2.58 -3.26
C TYR A 44 3.08 4.10 -3.38
N GLU A 45 4.26 4.71 -3.44
CA GLU A 45 4.37 6.16 -3.58
C GLU A 45 3.78 6.64 -4.91
N ALA A 46 4.04 5.93 -6.00
CA ALA A 46 3.48 6.26 -7.31
C ALA A 46 1.95 6.16 -7.30
N GLY A 47 1.41 5.13 -6.65
CA GLY A 47 -0.04 4.98 -6.49
C GLY A 47 -0.64 6.11 -5.65
N TYR A 48 0.04 6.51 -4.59
CA TYR A 48 -0.35 7.65 -3.77
C TYR A 48 -0.43 8.93 -4.59
N ASP A 49 0.62 9.23 -5.34
CA ASP A 49 0.64 10.41 -6.20
C ASP A 49 -0.51 10.40 -7.19
N GLY A 50 -0.76 9.26 -7.82
CA GLY A 50 -1.86 9.10 -8.78
C GLY A 50 -3.22 9.40 -8.16
N CYS A 51 -3.47 8.95 -6.94
CA CYS A 51 -4.73 9.21 -6.23
C CYS A 51 -4.89 10.68 -5.87
N ILE A 52 -3.84 11.31 -5.34
CA ILE A 52 -3.87 12.72 -4.94
C ILE A 52 -4.09 13.62 -6.16
N GLU A 53 -3.31 13.39 -7.22
CA GLU A 53 -3.39 14.22 -8.43
C GLU A 53 -4.71 14.06 -9.15
N ARG A 54 -5.28 12.84 -9.14
CA ARG A 54 -6.61 12.64 -9.71
C ARG A 54 -7.69 13.37 -8.90
N TYR A 55 -7.60 13.31 -7.56
CA TYR A 55 -8.54 14.05 -6.71
C TYR A 55 -8.49 15.54 -7.01
N ILE A 56 -7.27 16.12 -7.07
CA ILE A 56 -7.11 17.54 -7.36
C ILE A 56 -7.63 17.85 -8.76
N GLY A 57 -7.31 17.02 -9.75
CA GLY A 57 -7.76 17.20 -11.13
C GLY A 57 -9.27 17.17 -11.28
N LEU A 58 -9.96 16.30 -10.55
CA LEU A 58 -11.41 16.15 -10.65
C LEU A 58 -12.18 17.19 -9.84
N THR A 59 -11.64 17.64 -8.71
CA THR A 59 -12.36 18.54 -7.79
C THR A 59 -11.88 19.98 -7.87
N GLY A 60 -10.68 20.22 -8.34
CA GLY A 60 -10.03 21.53 -8.26
C GLY A 60 -9.66 21.96 -6.85
N LYS A 61 -9.76 21.04 -5.88
CA LYS A 61 -9.51 21.35 -4.46
C LYS A 61 -8.13 20.85 -4.04
N PRO A 62 -7.41 21.59 -3.20
CA PRO A 62 -6.16 21.09 -2.64
C PRO A 62 -6.42 19.97 -1.64
N VAL A 63 -5.39 19.17 -1.38
CA VAL A 63 -5.41 18.13 -0.36
C VAL A 63 -4.41 18.48 0.72
N ASP A 64 -4.83 18.42 1.97
CA ASP A 64 -3.92 18.53 3.11
C ASP A 64 -3.19 17.20 3.28
N THR A 65 -2.08 17.04 2.56
CA THR A 65 -1.30 15.82 2.58
C THR A 65 -0.58 15.58 3.90
N LEU A 66 -0.37 16.63 4.68
CA LEU A 66 0.23 16.48 6.02
C LEU A 66 -0.77 15.86 6.99
N LYS A 67 -2.04 16.25 6.92
CA LYS A 67 -3.10 15.61 7.69
C LYS A 67 -3.31 14.17 7.24
N LEU A 68 -3.25 13.93 5.93
CA LEU A 68 -3.37 12.59 5.37
C LEU A 68 -2.27 11.67 5.88
N ALA A 69 -1.07 12.20 6.12
CA ALA A 69 0.03 11.42 6.68
C ALA A 69 -0.30 10.85 8.06
N ALA A 70 -1.06 11.58 8.88
CA ALA A 70 -1.52 11.07 10.17
C ALA A 70 -2.43 9.86 9.99
N ASP A 71 -3.36 9.93 9.04
CA ASP A 71 -4.26 8.80 8.71
C ASP A 71 -3.44 7.61 8.19
N ALA A 72 -2.42 7.87 7.37
CA ALA A 72 -1.54 6.83 6.85
C ALA A 72 -0.77 6.11 7.97
N LEU A 73 -0.29 6.85 8.97
CA LEU A 73 0.40 6.27 10.11
C LEU A 73 -0.53 5.38 10.94
N ASP A 74 -1.80 5.78 11.10
CA ASP A 74 -2.78 4.96 11.81
C ASP A 74 -2.99 3.60 11.15
N VAL A 75 -2.90 3.53 9.81
CA VAL A 75 -3.06 2.27 9.07
C VAL A 75 -2.00 1.25 9.48
N VAL A 76 -0.79 1.69 9.80
CA VAL A 76 0.36 0.79 10.02
C VAL A 76 0.88 0.79 11.45
N SER A 77 0.28 1.57 12.34
CA SER A 77 0.78 1.75 13.72
C SER A 77 0.87 0.45 14.52
N ASP A 78 -0.05 -0.49 14.27
CA ASP A 78 -0.12 -1.75 15.01
C ASP A 78 0.64 -2.89 14.33
N LEU A 79 1.26 -2.64 13.17
CA LEU A 79 1.98 -3.68 12.45
C LEU A 79 3.34 -3.97 13.10
N PRO A 80 3.88 -5.20 12.92
CA PRO A 80 5.17 -5.56 13.50
C PRO A 80 6.29 -4.64 13.03
N LYS A 81 7.12 -4.18 13.96
CA LYS A 81 8.26 -3.29 13.67
C LYS A 81 9.58 -4.06 13.58
N GLU A 82 9.57 -5.32 14.00
CA GLU A 82 10.71 -6.21 13.96
C GLU A 82 10.52 -7.28 12.89
N PRO A 83 11.62 -7.77 12.27
CA PRO A 83 11.51 -8.70 11.15
C PRO A 83 10.93 -10.07 11.50
N GLY A 84 11.11 -10.54 12.72
CA GLY A 84 10.78 -11.92 13.08
C GLY A 84 11.72 -12.93 12.39
N ASP A 85 11.40 -14.21 12.48
CA ASP A 85 12.16 -15.25 11.81
C ASP A 85 12.06 -15.10 10.28
N SER A 86 13.21 -15.06 9.61
CA SER A 86 13.29 -14.94 8.15
C SER A 86 12.47 -13.77 7.60
N ASN A 87 12.44 -12.66 8.35
CA ASN A 87 11.71 -11.45 7.99
C ASN A 87 10.19 -11.65 7.80
N ARG A 88 9.64 -12.74 8.34
CA ARG A 88 8.23 -13.13 8.16
C ARG A 88 7.26 -12.06 8.66
N SER A 89 7.59 -11.41 9.77
CA SER A 89 6.70 -10.40 10.36
C SER A 89 6.47 -9.23 9.41
N PHE A 90 7.48 -8.85 8.64
CA PHE A 90 7.34 -7.79 7.65
C PHE A 90 6.46 -8.21 6.48
N TYR A 91 6.57 -9.46 6.01
CA TYR A 91 5.68 -9.98 4.98
C TYR A 91 4.23 -10.04 5.46
N GLU A 92 4.02 -10.45 6.70
CA GLU A 92 2.68 -10.47 7.29
C GLU A 92 2.09 -9.06 7.39
N GLY A 93 2.92 -8.08 7.79
CA GLY A 93 2.51 -6.68 7.86
C GLY A 93 2.13 -6.11 6.50
N VAL A 94 2.96 -6.34 5.48
CA VAL A 94 2.65 -5.90 4.11
C VAL A 94 1.41 -6.60 3.58
N LEU A 95 1.24 -7.89 3.86
CA LEU A 95 0.02 -8.61 3.46
C LEU A 95 -1.23 -7.97 4.08
N HIS A 96 -1.15 -7.55 5.33
CA HIS A 96 -2.24 -6.84 5.99
C HIS A 96 -2.60 -5.54 5.24
N VAL A 97 -1.60 -4.75 4.87
CA VAL A 97 -1.81 -3.52 4.10
C VAL A 97 -2.43 -3.84 2.73
N GLU A 98 -1.91 -4.84 2.03
CA GLU A 98 -2.42 -5.22 0.71
C GLU A 98 -3.88 -5.68 0.76
N LYS A 99 -4.23 -6.46 1.76
CA LYS A 99 -5.63 -6.91 1.94
C LYS A 99 -6.55 -5.74 2.27
N ALA A 100 -6.09 -4.79 3.08
CA ALA A 100 -6.87 -3.59 3.40
C ALA A 100 -7.07 -2.74 2.16
N LEU A 101 -6.01 -2.52 1.37
CA LEU A 101 -6.06 -1.77 0.12
C LEU A 101 -7.03 -2.40 -0.89
N CYS A 102 -6.83 -3.67 -1.18
CA CYS A 102 -7.64 -4.39 -2.16
C CYS A 102 -9.11 -4.46 -1.71
N GLY A 103 -9.35 -4.78 -0.46
CA GLY A 103 -10.69 -4.86 0.10
C GLY A 103 -11.41 -3.52 0.07
N TYR A 104 -10.72 -2.43 0.39
CA TYR A 104 -11.30 -1.10 0.32
C TYR A 104 -11.69 -0.74 -1.12
N ILE A 105 -10.80 -0.96 -2.08
CA ILE A 105 -11.07 -0.68 -3.49
C ILE A 105 -12.28 -1.49 -3.97
N GLN A 106 -12.34 -2.78 -3.65
CA GLN A 106 -13.48 -3.63 -4.02
C GLN A 106 -14.80 -3.09 -3.47
N SER A 107 -14.79 -2.53 -2.27
CA SER A 107 -16.00 -1.96 -1.66
C SER A 107 -16.40 -0.64 -2.30
N CYS A 108 -15.45 0.23 -2.61
CA CYS A 108 -15.76 1.58 -3.10
C CYS A 108 -15.96 1.67 -4.61
N ILE A 109 -15.42 0.73 -5.40
CA ILE A 109 -15.52 0.78 -6.87
C ILE A 109 -16.97 0.60 -7.36
N LYS A 110 -17.85 0.14 -6.49
CA LYS A 110 -19.29 0.01 -6.77
C LYS A 110 -20.01 1.37 -6.71
N ALA A 111 -19.39 2.38 -6.09
CA ALA A 111 -19.96 3.71 -6.00
C ALA A 111 -19.88 4.43 -7.35
N PRO A 112 -20.76 5.42 -7.61
CA PRO A 112 -20.67 6.21 -8.82
C PRO A 112 -19.34 6.96 -8.90
N MET A 113 -18.64 6.79 -10.02
CA MET A 113 -17.39 7.51 -10.30
C MET A 113 -17.12 7.46 -11.81
N SER A 114 -16.14 8.25 -12.27
CA SER A 114 -15.78 8.24 -13.68
C SER A 114 -15.16 6.88 -14.07
N GLU A 115 -15.28 6.53 -15.35
CA GLU A 115 -14.69 5.28 -15.86
C GLU A 115 -13.17 5.27 -15.68
N GLY A 116 -12.50 6.43 -15.87
CA GLY A 116 -11.06 6.51 -15.65
C GLY A 116 -10.66 6.26 -14.19
N THR A 117 -11.45 6.75 -13.24
CA THR A 117 -11.21 6.50 -11.82
C THR A 117 -11.42 5.03 -11.48
N LYS A 118 -12.49 4.42 -12.00
CA LYS A 118 -12.72 2.98 -11.82
C LYS A 118 -11.56 2.15 -12.36
N GLN A 119 -11.08 2.49 -13.55
CA GLN A 119 -9.97 1.76 -14.16
C GLN A 119 -8.68 1.90 -13.34
N MET A 120 -8.39 3.12 -12.87
CA MET A 120 -7.20 3.35 -12.03
C MET A 120 -7.27 2.53 -10.73
N LEU A 121 -8.39 2.59 -10.04
CA LEU A 121 -8.59 1.84 -8.80
C LEU A 121 -8.56 0.33 -9.05
N GLY A 122 -9.20 -0.12 -10.15
CA GLY A 122 -9.17 -1.52 -10.54
C GLY A 122 -7.77 -2.02 -10.85
N THR A 123 -6.93 -1.21 -11.48
CA THR A 123 -5.53 -1.54 -11.74
C THR A 123 -4.75 -1.68 -10.43
N LEU A 124 -4.98 -0.77 -9.47
CA LEU A 124 -4.35 -0.88 -8.15
C LEU A 124 -4.76 -2.19 -7.45
N ALA A 125 -6.03 -2.57 -7.54
CA ALA A 125 -6.51 -3.81 -6.95
C ALA A 125 -5.90 -5.04 -7.65
N ASP A 126 -5.82 -5.02 -8.98
CA ASP A 126 -5.21 -6.10 -9.76
C ASP A 126 -3.75 -6.30 -9.37
N GLU A 127 -2.99 -5.22 -9.30
CA GLU A 127 -1.58 -5.27 -8.88
C GLU A 127 -1.44 -5.77 -7.44
N SER A 128 -2.36 -5.37 -6.56
CA SER A 128 -2.39 -5.85 -5.17
C SER A 128 -2.59 -7.37 -5.11
N GLU A 129 -3.50 -7.91 -5.91
CA GLU A 129 -3.75 -9.36 -5.94
C GLU A 129 -2.50 -10.12 -6.38
N VAL A 130 -1.75 -9.60 -7.36
CA VAL A 130 -0.48 -10.19 -7.80
C VAL A 130 0.53 -10.19 -6.66
N ARG A 131 0.66 -9.06 -5.96
CA ARG A 131 1.58 -8.95 -4.81
C ARG A 131 1.17 -9.88 -3.67
N GLN A 132 -0.12 -9.97 -3.38
CA GLN A 132 -0.64 -10.88 -2.34
C GLN A 132 -0.27 -12.33 -2.63
N TYR A 133 -0.39 -12.74 -3.89
CA TYR A 133 0.04 -14.09 -4.29
C TYR A 133 1.51 -14.32 -3.94
N LYS A 134 2.39 -13.42 -4.35
CA LYS A 134 3.83 -13.54 -4.10
C LYS A 134 4.16 -13.57 -2.61
N ILE A 135 3.51 -12.71 -1.83
CA ILE A 135 3.71 -12.64 -0.38
C ILE A 135 3.26 -13.94 0.28
N LYS A 136 2.10 -14.46 -0.11
CA LYS A 136 1.59 -15.73 0.44
C LYS A 136 2.51 -16.90 0.12
N GLN A 137 3.08 -16.93 -1.08
CA GLN A 137 4.06 -17.98 -1.44
C GLN A 137 5.31 -17.87 -0.56
N ARG A 138 5.79 -16.65 -0.33
CA ARG A 138 6.96 -16.44 0.55
C ARG A 138 6.66 -16.89 1.98
N LEU A 139 5.43 -16.68 2.46
CA LEU A 139 5.04 -17.05 3.83
C LEU A 139 4.82 -18.56 4.02
N LYS A 140 4.62 -19.32 2.96
CA LYS A 140 4.46 -20.78 3.04
C LYS A 140 5.75 -21.51 3.38
N ALA A 141 6.89 -20.88 3.22
CA ALA A 141 8.20 -21.52 3.44
C ALA A 141 8.44 -21.93 4.90
#